data_7140e15f4a9ca473f26995b66208cb30
#
_entry.id   7140e15f4a9ca473f26995b66208cb30
#
_cell.length_a   1.000
_cell.length_b   1.000
_cell.length_c   1.000
_cell.angle_alpha   90.00
_cell.angle_beta   90.00
_cell.angle_gamma   90.00
#
_symmetry.space_group_name_H-M   'P 1'
#
loop_
_entity.id
_entity.type
_entity.pdbx_description
1 polymer ?
#
loop_
_entity_poly.entity_id
_entity_poly.type
_entity_poly.pdbx_seq_one_letter_code
_entity_poly.pdbx_strand_id
1 'polypeptide(L)'
;PQDGKRKPVKVVWYDGGKKPDPALAKQTSLPGNGSILIGSKDSLYIPMYWGKGSFLSGATENDHKDVPEIFEKPKDFNRHHYLEWIEACKGGKPAWSNFDYSGPMTEAMLLGLVALRSGKKIKWDAKKMHVTNVPDANELINPEYRKGWLL
;
A
#
# COMPACT_ATOMS: atom_id res chain seq x y z
N PRO A 1 11.28 -8.64 0.36
CA PRO A 1 10.30 -9.72 0.23
C PRO A 1 10.64 -10.83 1.22
N GLN A 2 9.64 -11.36 1.94
CA GLN A 2 9.85 -12.36 2.99
C GLN A 2 10.33 -13.71 2.42
N ASP A 3 10.10 -13.96 1.14
CA ASP A 3 10.47 -15.20 0.44
C ASP A 3 11.87 -15.15 -0.20
N GLY A 4 12.58 -14.04 -0.12
CA GLY A 4 13.90 -13.83 -0.72
C GLY A 4 13.94 -13.92 -2.26
N LYS A 5 12.83 -14.20 -2.91
CA LYS A 5 12.74 -14.43 -4.37
C LYS A 5 12.51 -13.16 -5.17
N ARG A 6 11.97 -12.12 -4.56
CA ARG A 6 11.68 -10.85 -5.23
C ARG A 6 12.69 -9.78 -4.81
N LYS A 7 13.04 -8.91 -5.75
CA LYS A 7 13.85 -7.73 -5.45
C LYS A 7 13.07 -6.76 -4.56
N PRO A 8 13.76 -5.95 -3.74
CA PRO A 8 13.11 -4.86 -3.02
C PRO A 8 12.36 -3.93 -3.96
N VAL A 9 11.20 -3.45 -3.52
CA VAL A 9 10.37 -2.50 -4.27
C VAL A 9 10.58 -1.11 -3.67
N LYS A 10 10.83 -0.11 -4.53
CA LYS A 10 10.82 1.29 -4.14
C LYS A 10 9.40 1.83 -4.25
N VAL A 11 8.83 2.26 -3.15
CA VAL A 11 7.55 2.97 -3.12
C VAL A 11 7.81 4.46 -2.96
N VAL A 12 7.19 5.28 -3.80
CA VAL A 12 7.24 6.74 -3.70
C VAL A 12 5.81 7.25 -3.54
N TRP A 13 5.54 7.87 -2.41
CA TRP A 13 4.26 8.49 -2.11
C TRP A 13 4.32 10.00 -2.36
N TYR A 14 3.36 10.51 -3.10
CA TYR A 14 3.19 11.92 -3.36
C TYR A 14 1.90 12.42 -2.72
N ASP A 15 1.96 13.52 -2.01
CA ASP A 15 0.82 14.13 -1.32
C ASP A 15 0.98 15.66 -1.23
N GLY A 16 0.00 16.34 -0.67
CA GLY A 16 0.02 17.79 -0.52
C GLY A 16 0.05 18.53 -1.86
N GLY A 17 -0.62 18.01 -2.87
CA GLY A 17 -0.66 18.58 -4.23
C GLY A 17 0.55 18.23 -5.10
N LYS A 18 1.57 17.57 -4.55
CA LYS A 18 2.72 17.08 -5.33
C LYS A 18 2.31 15.84 -6.12
N LYS A 19 2.89 15.70 -7.32
CA LYS A 19 2.64 14.55 -8.20
C LYS A 19 3.95 14.08 -8.81
N PRO A 20 4.02 12.81 -9.25
CA PRO A 20 5.15 12.34 -10.05
C PRO A 20 5.16 13.01 -11.43
N ASP A 21 6.26 12.84 -12.15
CA ASP A 21 6.34 13.27 -13.54
C ASP A 21 5.27 12.53 -14.38
N PRO A 22 4.37 13.25 -15.08
CA PRO A 22 3.37 12.65 -15.94
C PRO A 22 3.93 11.75 -17.03
N ALA A 23 5.15 12.01 -17.48
CA ALA A 23 5.83 11.20 -18.49
C ALA A 23 6.00 9.73 -18.05
N LEU A 24 6.07 9.45 -16.74
CA LEU A 24 6.11 8.09 -16.20
C LEU A 24 4.86 7.27 -16.53
N ALA A 25 3.74 7.93 -16.78
CA ALA A 25 2.47 7.32 -17.20
C ALA A 25 2.16 7.59 -18.69
N LYS A 26 3.10 8.12 -19.46
CA LYS A 26 2.89 8.60 -20.84
C LYS A 26 1.70 9.57 -20.96
N GLN A 27 1.51 10.41 -19.97
CA GLN A 27 0.45 11.40 -19.90
C GLN A 27 1.02 12.82 -19.97
N THR A 28 0.19 13.80 -20.30
CA THR A 28 0.53 15.23 -20.23
C THR A 28 0.23 15.81 -18.85
N SER A 29 -0.72 15.22 -18.12
CA SER A 29 -1.08 15.58 -16.76
C SER A 29 -1.58 14.37 -16.01
N LEU A 30 -1.55 14.41 -14.67
CA LEU A 30 -2.06 13.34 -13.81
C LEU A 30 -3.25 13.84 -12.98
N PRO A 31 -4.27 12.97 -12.74
CA PRO A 31 -5.38 13.27 -11.84
C PRO A 31 -4.90 13.43 -10.39
N GLY A 32 -5.82 13.75 -9.49
CA GLY A 32 -5.54 13.90 -8.05
C GLY A 32 -5.16 12.61 -7.34
N ASN A 33 -5.56 11.47 -7.88
CA ASN A 33 -5.29 10.12 -7.34
C ASN A 33 -4.82 9.21 -8.45
N GLY A 34 -4.13 8.14 -8.08
CA GLY A 34 -3.72 7.10 -9.01
C GLY A 34 -2.43 6.43 -8.57
N SER A 35 -2.01 5.45 -9.36
CA SER A 35 -0.77 4.71 -9.14
C SER A 35 -0.07 4.42 -10.45
N ILE A 36 1.24 4.44 -10.42
CA ILE A 36 2.09 4.02 -11.54
C ILE A 36 2.99 2.90 -11.00
N LEU A 37 2.83 1.70 -11.55
CA LEU A 37 3.65 0.54 -11.23
C LEU A 37 4.66 0.33 -12.34
N ILE A 38 5.94 0.52 -12.02
CA ILE A 38 7.02 0.40 -12.99
C ILE A 38 7.66 -0.98 -12.82
N GLY A 39 7.41 -1.84 -13.78
CA GLY A 39 7.96 -3.19 -13.84
C GLY A 39 9.17 -3.28 -14.79
N SER A 40 9.82 -4.44 -14.79
CA SER A 40 10.98 -4.70 -15.66
C SER A 40 10.61 -4.96 -17.13
N LYS A 41 9.38 -5.39 -17.40
CA LYS A 41 8.90 -5.70 -18.76
C LYS A 41 7.94 -4.64 -19.26
N ASP A 42 7.07 -4.14 -18.39
CA ASP A 42 6.07 -3.14 -18.72
C ASP A 42 5.72 -2.32 -17.48
N SER A 43 4.95 -1.27 -17.66
CA SER A 43 4.43 -0.43 -16.58
C SER A 43 2.92 -0.39 -16.66
N LEU A 44 2.28 -0.32 -15.48
CA LEU A 44 0.83 -0.23 -15.36
C LEU A 44 0.47 1.14 -14.78
N TYR A 45 -0.40 1.86 -15.44
CA TYR A 45 -0.98 3.10 -14.97
C TYR A 45 -2.42 2.89 -14.52
N ILE A 46 -2.74 3.27 -13.29
CA ILE A 46 -4.06 3.20 -12.69
C ILE A 46 -4.46 4.63 -12.30
N PRO A 47 -5.36 5.29 -13.06
CA PRO A 47 -5.66 6.71 -12.87
C PRO A 47 -6.50 7.02 -11.63
N MET A 48 -7.15 6.02 -11.06
CA MET A 48 -8.02 6.14 -9.88
C MET A 48 -7.98 4.85 -9.05
N TYR A 49 -8.33 4.92 -7.78
CA TYR A 49 -8.30 3.76 -6.87
C TYR A 49 -9.31 2.64 -7.22
N TRP A 50 -10.32 2.88 -8.04
CA TRP A 50 -11.22 1.87 -8.64
C TRP A 50 -11.19 1.87 -10.17
N GLY A 51 -10.23 2.53 -10.75
CA GLY A 51 -10.09 2.58 -12.20
C GLY A 51 -9.45 1.31 -12.77
N LYS A 52 -9.84 0.95 -13.99
CA LYS A 52 -9.07 -0.04 -14.73
C LYS A 52 -7.68 0.49 -15.00
N GLY A 53 -6.66 -0.31 -14.68
CA GLY A 53 -5.29 -0.04 -15.10
C GLY A 53 -5.12 -0.25 -16.59
N SER A 54 -4.15 0.45 -17.17
CA SER A 54 -3.71 0.27 -18.55
C SER A 54 -2.21 0.03 -18.60
N PHE A 55 -1.79 -0.95 -19.40
CA PHE A 55 -0.39 -1.18 -19.67
C PHE A 55 0.17 -0.11 -20.59
N LEU A 56 1.35 0.44 -20.30
CA LEU A 56 1.95 1.51 -21.07
C LEU A 56 2.52 1.03 -22.41
N SER A 57 2.70 -0.27 -22.60
CA SER A 57 3.00 -0.90 -23.89
C SER A 57 1.80 -0.93 -24.84
N GLY A 58 0.58 -0.76 -24.32
CA GLY A 58 -0.66 -1.01 -25.03
C GLY A 58 -1.16 -2.45 -24.94
N ALA A 59 -0.49 -3.31 -24.16
CA ALA A 59 -0.96 -4.66 -23.89
C ALA A 59 -2.35 -4.65 -23.24
N THR A 60 -3.14 -5.67 -23.51
CA THR A 60 -4.50 -5.86 -23.03
C THR A 60 -4.57 -7.02 -22.04
N GLU A 61 -5.72 -7.19 -21.38
CA GLU A 61 -5.99 -8.38 -20.53
C GLU A 61 -5.81 -9.70 -21.32
N ASN A 62 -6.09 -9.67 -22.64
CA ASN A 62 -5.94 -10.85 -23.50
C ASN A 62 -4.49 -11.31 -23.66
N ASP A 63 -3.55 -10.39 -23.56
CA ASP A 63 -2.10 -10.69 -23.66
C ASP A 63 -1.55 -11.29 -22.36
N HIS A 64 -2.37 -11.34 -21.30
CA HIS A 64 -2.03 -11.81 -19.96
C HIS A 64 -2.94 -12.93 -19.45
N LYS A 65 -3.55 -13.70 -20.35
CA LYS A 65 -4.45 -14.82 -20.00
C LYS A 65 -3.78 -15.90 -19.13
N ASP A 66 -2.47 -16.00 -19.19
CA ASP A 66 -1.69 -16.95 -18.40
C ASP A 66 -1.51 -16.54 -16.93
N VAL A 67 -1.90 -15.31 -16.56
CA VAL A 67 -1.85 -14.86 -15.18
C VAL A 67 -3.06 -15.43 -14.44
N PRO A 68 -2.84 -16.31 -13.43
CA PRO A 68 -3.93 -16.92 -12.71
C PRO A 68 -4.73 -15.87 -11.91
N GLU A 69 -6.04 -16.00 -11.91
CA GLU A 69 -6.88 -15.24 -10.97
C GLU A 69 -6.64 -15.76 -9.55
N ILE A 70 -6.06 -14.92 -8.70
CA ILE A 70 -5.74 -15.27 -7.30
C ILE A 70 -6.94 -14.96 -6.39
N PHE A 71 -7.75 -13.97 -6.76
CA PHE A 71 -8.88 -13.52 -5.96
C PHE A 71 -10.19 -13.98 -6.60
N GLU A 72 -11.08 -14.53 -5.79
CA GLU A 72 -12.44 -14.83 -6.21
C GLU A 72 -13.19 -13.52 -6.55
N LYS A 73 -13.86 -13.48 -7.69
CA LYS A 73 -14.72 -12.33 -8.03
C LYS A 73 -15.93 -12.34 -7.09
N PRO A 74 -16.16 -11.28 -6.31
CA PRO A 74 -17.27 -11.25 -5.38
C PRO A 74 -18.60 -11.19 -6.14
N LYS A 75 -19.61 -11.93 -5.67
CA LYS A 75 -20.97 -11.90 -6.20
C LYS A 75 -21.66 -10.55 -5.96
N ASP A 76 -21.37 -9.92 -4.82
CA ASP A 76 -21.85 -8.59 -4.45
C ASP A 76 -20.64 -7.73 -4.05
N PHE A 77 -20.17 -6.91 -4.99
CA PHE A 77 -18.97 -6.11 -4.81
C PHE A 77 -19.09 -5.09 -3.66
N ASN A 78 -20.29 -4.55 -3.44
CA ASN A 78 -20.48 -3.52 -2.42
C ASN A 78 -20.50 -4.06 -0.98
N ARG A 79 -20.88 -5.33 -0.82
CA ARG A 79 -21.04 -5.96 0.49
C ARG A 79 -19.93 -6.96 0.81
N HIS A 80 -19.14 -7.33 -0.19
CA HIS A 80 -18.20 -8.43 -0.07
C HIS A 80 -17.25 -8.29 1.12
N HIS A 81 -16.60 -7.16 1.28
CA HIS A 81 -15.62 -6.94 2.34
C HIS A 81 -16.23 -6.96 3.75
N TYR A 82 -17.50 -6.58 3.91
CA TYR A 82 -18.21 -6.74 5.18
C TYR A 82 -18.54 -8.19 5.45
N LEU A 83 -18.99 -8.91 4.42
CA LEU A 83 -19.37 -10.32 4.56
C LEU A 83 -18.17 -11.20 4.86
N GLU A 84 -17.04 -11.00 4.17
CA GLU A 84 -15.81 -11.75 4.46
C GLU A 84 -15.29 -11.50 5.88
N TRP A 85 -15.40 -10.26 6.38
CA TRP A 85 -15.03 -9.94 7.75
C TRP A 85 -15.95 -10.66 8.76
N ILE A 86 -17.25 -10.63 8.54
CA ILE A 86 -18.23 -11.33 9.39
C ILE A 86 -17.97 -12.84 9.39
N GLU A 87 -17.71 -13.44 8.23
CA GLU A 87 -17.41 -14.88 8.13
C GLU A 87 -16.09 -15.21 8.82
N ALA A 88 -15.08 -14.38 8.72
CA ALA A 88 -13.83 -14.54 9.45
C ALA A 88 -14.05 -14.49 10.98
N CYS A 89 -14.89 -13.56 11.48
CA CYS A 89 -15.26 -13.47 12.89
C CYS A 89 -16.01 -14.74 13.40
N LYS A 90 -16.72 -15.44 12.53
CA LYS A 90 -17.39 -16.69 12.83
C LYS A 90 -16.46 -17.93 12.75
N GLY A 91 -15.17 -17.74 12.54
CA GLY A 91 -14.18 -18.81 12.42
C GLY A 91 -14.05 -19.39 11.00
N GLY A 92 -14.56 -18.69 9.99
CA GLY A 92 -14.36 -19.01 8.59
C GLY A 92 -12.97 -18.64 8.06
N LYS A 93 -12.84 -18.54 6.72
CA LYS A 93 -11.58 -18.11 6.08
C LYS A 93 -11.20 -16.71 6.55
N PRO A 94 -9.89 -16.40 6.71
CA PRO A 94 -9.44 -15.04 6.98
C PRO A 94 -9.92 -14.07 5.88
N ALA A 95 -10.31 -12.87 6.28
CA ALA A 95 -10.61 -11.79 5.34
C ALA A 95 -9.39 -11.44 4.50
N TRP A 96 -9.57 -10.97 3.28
CA TRP A 96 -8.46 -10.57 2.40
C TRP A 96 -7.65 -9.42 2.99
N SER A 97 -8.30 -8.48 3.68
CA SER A 97 -7.66 -7.37 4.39
C SER A 97 -7.38 -7.67 5.86
N ASN A 98 -7.05 -8.94 6.20
CA ASN A 98 -6.64 -9.31 7.55
C ASN A 98 -5.37 -8.56 7.99
N PHE A 99 -5.08 -8.59 9.30
CA PHE A 99 -3.97 -7.81 9.87
C PHE A 99 -2.58 -8.28 9.43
N ASP A 100 -2.40 -9.53 9.02
CA ASP A 100 -1.12 -10.02 8.49
C ASP A 100 -0.76 -9.32 7.17
N TYR A 101 -1.77 -8.88 6.42
CA TYR A 101 -1.61 -8.10 5.20
C TYR A 101 -1.72 -6.59 5.47
N SER A 102 -2.80 -6.14 6.11
CA SER A 102 -3.10 -4.71 6.26
C SER A 102 -2.21 -4.05 7.32
N GLY A 103 -1.74 -4.79 8.33
CA GLY A 103 -0.85 -4.27 9.36
C GLY A 103 0.45 -3.70 8.78
N PRO A 104 1.29 -4.51 8.10
CA PRO A 104 2.53 -4.02 7.50
C PRO A 104 2.33 -2.93 6.44
N MET A 105 1.22 -2.98 5.70
CA MET A 105 0.87 -1.94 4.75
C MET A 105 0.59 -0.60 5.46
N THR A 106 -0.21 -0.61 6.51
CA THR A 106 -0.54 0.57 7.32
C THR A 106 0.70 1.12 8.02
N GLU A 107 1.55 0.25 8.58
CA GLU A 107 2.85 0.64 9.16
C GLU A 107 3.69 1.43 8.16
N ALA A 108 3.86 0.91 6.95
CA ALA A 108 4.64 1.59 5.91
C ALA A 108 4.09 2.98 5.56
N MET A 109 2.76 3.14 5.53
CA MET A 109 2.11 4.43 5.26
C MET A 109 2.28 5.39 6.44
N LEU A 110 2.09 4.94 7.68
CA LEU A 110 2.23 5.76 8.88
C LEU A 110 3.66 6.21 9.12
N LEU A 111 4.67 5.42 8.75
CA LEU A 111 6.07 5.83 8.80
C LEU A 111 6.37 7.05 7.93
N GLY A 112 5.63 7.24 6.84
CA GLY A 112 5.67 8.46 6.04
C GLY A 112 5.28 9.71 6.85
N LEU A 113 4.25 9.61 7.71
CA LEU A 113 3.84 10.70 8.60
C LEU A 113 4.87 10.96 9.70
N VAL A 114 5.48 9.91 10.25
CA VAL A 114 6.57 10.06 11.24
C VAL A 114 7.76 10.79 10.59
N ALA A 115 8.16 10.41 9.39
CA ALA A 115 9.23 11.09 8.66
C ALA A 115 8.88 12.56 8.37
N LEU A 116 7.65 12.85 7.96
CA LEU A 116 7.17 14.21 7.70
C LEU A 116 7.22 15.06 8.98
N ARG A 117 6.70 14.55 10.10
CA ARG A 117 6.65 15.28 11.36
C ARG A 117 8.03 15.49 11.98
N SER A 118 8.93 14.51 11.85
CA SER A 118 10.31 14.65 12.32
C SER A 118 11.17 15.55 11.42
N GLY A 119 10.71 15.86 10.21
CA GLY A 119 11.46 16.63 9.21
C GLY A 119 12.74 15.95 8.72
N LYS A 120 12.91 14.66 8.99
CA LYS A 120 14.16 13.92 8.74
C LYS A 120 13.88 12.60 8.02
N LYS A 121 14.87 12.12 7.27
CA LYS A 121 14.86 10.76 6.77
C LYS A 121 15.03 9.79 7.93
N ILE A 122 14.07 8.92 8.14
CA ILE A 122 14.09 7.89 9.19
C ILE A 122 14.59 6.55 8.65
N LYS A 123 15.19 5.76 9.53
CA LYS A 123 15.54 4.34 9.33
C LYS A 123 14.74 3.53 10.33
N TRP A 124 13.90 2.63 9.83
CA TRP A 124 12.98 1.84 10.61
C TRP A 124 13.47 0.41 10.84
N ASP A 125 13.41 -0.05 12.06
CA ASP A 125 13.58 -1.46 12.45
C ASP A 125 12.20 -2.04 12.76
N ALA A 126 11.59 -2.73 11.78
CA ALA A 126 10.25 -3.29 11.92
C ALA A 126 10.16 -4.39 13.00
N LYS A 127 11.25 -5.09 13.30
CA LYS A 127 11.25 -6.11 14.35
C LYS A 127 11.16 -5.51 15.74
N LYS A 128 11.78 -4.35 15.93
CA LYS A 128 11.80 -3.61 17.19
C LYS A 128 10.74 -2.52 17.26
N MET A 129 10.02 -2.30 16.16
CA MET A 129 9.06 -1.19 16.04
C MET A 129 9.67 0.15 16.46
N HIS A 130 10.85 0.47 15.92
CA HIS A 130 11.69 1.57 16.40
C HIS A 130 12.44 2.28 15.28
N VAL A 131 12.49 3.63 15.36
CA VAL A 131 13.33 4.47 14.50
C VAL A 131 14.74 4.48 15.06
N THR A 132 15.73 4.02 14.26
CA THR A 132 17.10 3.78 14.73
C THR A 132 18.03 5.00 14.64
N ASN A 133 17.73 5.96 13.77
CA ASN A 133 18.62 7.08 13.45
C ASN A 133 18.12 8.46 13.92
N VAL A 134 16.90 8.56 14.41
CA VAL A 134 16.28 9.79 14.92
C VAL A 134 15.54 9.44 16.20
N PRO A 135 16.19 9.47 17.38
CA PRO A 135 15.59 9.03 18.65
C PRO A 135 14.26 9.70 18.95
N ASP A 136 14.19 11.02 18.80
CA ASP A 136 13.00 11.83 19.12
C ASP A 136 11.78 11.45 18.25
N ALA A 137 12.00 10.83 17.09
CA ALA A 137 10.90 10.37 16.25
C ALA A 137 10.10 9.21 16.89
N ASN A 138 10.68 8.52 17.88
CA ASN A 138 10.00 7.43 18.58
C ASN A 138 8.88 7.92 19.50
N GLU A 139 8.94 9.16 19.97
CA GLU A 139 7.85 9.80 20.73
C GLU A 139 6.58 9.97 19.87
N LEU A 140 6.74 10.07 18.52
CA LEU A 140 5.62 10.15 17.60
C LEU A 140 4.94 8.78 17.38
N ILE A 141 5.64 7.68 17.70
CA ILE A 141 5.16 6.30 17.50
C ILE A 141 4.45 5.83 18.77
N ASN A 142 5.06 6.10 19.92
CA ASN A 142 4.55 5.71 21.22
C ASN A 142 4.22 6.97 22.04
N PRO A 143 3.13 7.67 21.73
CA PRO A 143 2.73 8.85 22.49
C PRO A 143 2.32 8.45 23.92
N GLU A 144 2.56 9.34 24.86
CA GLU A 144 2.06 9.16 26.22
C GLU A 144 0.53 9.25 26.20
N TYR A 145 -0.13 8.17 26.65
CA TYR A 145 -1.58 8.14 26.75
C TYR A 145 -2.05 8.83 28.03
N ARG A 146 -3.26 9.37 28.00
CA ARG A 146 -3.87 9.93 29.20
C ARG A 146 -3.97 8.86 30.30
N LYS A 147 -3.87 9.29 31.54
CA LYS A 147 -3.96 8.40 32.72
C LYS A 147 -5.20 7.49 32.66
N GLY A 148 -4.99 6.20 32.83
CA GLY A 148 -6.06 5.19 32.81
C GLY A 148 -6.37 4.63 31.40
N TRP A 149 -5.62 5.05 30.36
CA TRP A 149 -5.78 4.58 28.98
C TRP A 149 -4.45 3.99 28.46
N LEU A 150 -3.90 3.07 29.23
CA LEU A 150 -2.73 2.29 28.80
C LEU A 150 -3.21 1.09 27.97
N LEU A 151 -2.57 0.88 26.82
CA LEU A 151 -2.71 -0.33 25.97
C LEU A 151 -1.66 -1.35 26.38
#